data_d2b34393d935b373cfa2c8d54c41fba4
#
_entry.id   d2b34393d935b373cfa2c8d54c41fba4
#
_cell.length_a   1.000
_cell.length_b   1.000
_cell.length_c   1.000
_cell.angle_alpha   90.00
_cell.angle_beta   90.00
_cell.angle_gamma   90.00
#
_symmetry.space_group_name_H-M   'P 1'
#
loop_
_entity.id
_entity.type
_entity.pdbx_description
1 polymer ?
#
loop_
_entity_poly.entity_id
_entity_poly.type
_entity_poly.pdbx_seq_one_letter_code
_entity_poly.pdbx_strand_id
1 'polypeptide(L)'
;MTGRYDAIIIGSGIIGAAIAFELSKKGYRTVNVDKLAAAGEGSTGATCAIVRTHYSTWDGTALAYESFRHWQDWPAYLEVEDERGPARLIETGMVIILSAQRNFEKELRFHDQLGIPYQRWDVATLQAKLPSCDTTAFYPPKRADDERFGDQTAESVPGAIFIPSAGYVNDPQLASHNLQRAAEAKGAKFLFHTEVVDIRRHDGQVAGVTLKSGDTIAAPVVVNAAGPHSFIVNRMARIDGTMKVTTRALRHEVHYLPAPDAEELPFISDDDIGGYCRPEVGHTMLIGSQDPACDPQEWIDDPDDFNRDVTSPQWQSQVYRMALRIPGLDIPTHPKGIADLYDVSDDWIPIYDRSDLAGFYLAIGTSGNQFKNAPMVGRLMAELIAACEAGHDHDGDAVQVRCPYTGESLDLGFYSRNREVNRASSFSVLG
;
A
#
# COMPACT_ATOMS: atom_id res chain seq x y z
N MET A 1 32.39 9.76 -1.88
CA MET A 1 32.10 8.82 -0.76
C MET A 1 32.64 7.44 -1.12
N THR A 2 33.65 6.95 -0.39
CA THR A 2 34.41 5.73 -0.76
C THR A 2 33.95 4.49 0.04
N GLY A 3 32.69 4.31 0.23
CA GLY A 3 32.12 3.09 0.82
C GLY A 3 31.73 2.10 -0.28
N ARG A 4 32.12 0.83 -0.16
CA ARG A 4 31.62 -0.24 -1.03
C ARG A 4 30.29 -0.73 -0.45
N TYR A 5 29.17 -0.50 -1.15
CA TYR A 5 27.86 -1.02 -0.81
C TYR A 5 27.59 -2.35 -1.54
N ASP A 6 26.79 -3.19 -0.92
CA ASP A 6 26.35 -4.44 -1.54
C ASP A 6 25.03 -4.24 -2.27
N ALA A 7 24.19 -3.31 -1.78
CA ALA A 7 22.93 -2.93 -2.44
C ALA A 7 22.62 -1.43 -2.33
N ILE A 8 22.06 -0.86 -3.40
CA ILE A 8 21.47 0.49 -3.44
C ILE A 8 19.95 0.31 -3.51
N ILE A 9 19.20 1.00 -2.67
CA ILE A 9 17.73 1.05 -2.73
C ILE A 9 17.34 2.46 -3.17
N ILE A 10 16.62 2.57 -4.29
CA ILE A 10 16.10 3.84 -4.80
C ILE A 10 14.72 4.06 -4.19
N GLY A 11 14.64 5.03 -3.27
CA GLY A 11 13.46 5.34 -2.48
C GLY A 11 13.62 4.97 -1.00
N SER A 12 13.14 5.87 -0.13
CA SER A 12 13.13 5.73 1.33
C SER A 12 11.71 5.81 1.90
N GLY A 13 10.70 5.48 1.09
CA GLY A 13 9.34 5.19 1.58
C GLY A 13 9.33 3.92 2.43
N ILE A 14 8.16 3.57 2.95
CA ILE A 14 8.00 2.42 3.86
C ILE A 14 8.55 1.11 3.25
N ILE A 15 8.37 0.89 1.94
CA ILE A 15 8.85 -0.30 1.24
C ILE A 15 10.38 -0.32 1.14
N GLY A 16 10.99 0.79 0.67
CA GLY A 16 12.45 0.88 0.56
C GLY A 16 13.16 0.81 1.91
N ALA A 17 12.59 1.39 2.96
CA ALA A 17 13.13 1.31 4.32
C ALA A 17 13.03 -0.12 4.88
N ALA A 18 11.92 -0.83 4.64
CA ALA A 18 11.76 -2.23 5.04
C ALA A 18 12.75 -3.16 4.32
N ILE A 19 12.99 -2.94 3.01
CA ILE A 19 13.98 -3.70 2.24
C ILE A 19 15.39 -3.47 2.80
N ALA A 20 15.75 -2.22 3.10
CA ALA A 20 17.03 -1.89 3.70
C ALA A 20 17.23 -2.61 5.05
N PHE A 21 16.19 -2.61 5.90
CA PHE A 21 16.23 -3.28 7.19
C PHE A 21 16.44 -4.78 7.05
N GLU A 22 15.64 -5.45 6.24
CA GLU A 22 15.72 -6.90 6.07
C GLU A 22 17.02 -7.36 5.36
N LEU A 23 17.52 -6.59 4.38
CA LEU A 23 18.83 -6.87 3.78
C LEU A 23 19.96 -6.66 4.79
N SER A 24 19.88 -5.63 5.64
CA SER A 24 20.89 -5.37 6.67
C SER A 24 20.90 -6.49 7.73
N LYS A 25 19.75 -7.09 8.07
CA LYS A 25 19.68 -8.30 8.92
C LYS A 25 20.43 -9.49 8.31
N LYS A 26 20.49 -9.57 6.97
CA LYS A 26 21.28 -10.57 6.24
C LYS A 26 22.76 -10.19 6.05
N GLY A 27 23.18 -9.05 6.60
CA GLY A 27 24.57 -8.58 6.54
C GLY A 27 24.95 -7.79 5.28
N TYR A 28 23.99 -7.41 4.44
CA TYR A 28 24.22 -6.51 3.31
C TYR A 28 24.52 -5.09 3.80
N ARG A 29 25.54 -4.46 3.24
CA ARG A 29 25.80 -3.02 3.41
C ARG A 29 24.94 -2.27 2.43
N THR A 30 23.82 -1.71 2.90
CA THR A 30 22.85 -1.02 2.05
C THR A 30 23.01 0.48 2.09
N VAL A 31 22.61 1.15 1.00
CA VAL A 31 22.38 2.59 0.96
C VAL A 31 21.06 2.89 0.28
N ASN A 32 20.17 3.58 1.00
CA ASN A 32 18.98 4.17 0.40
C ASN A 32 19.30 5.54 -0.16
N VAL A 33 18.77 5.84 -1.34
CA VAL A 33 18.92 7.12 -2.02
C VAL A 33 17.54 7.69 -2.29
N ASP A 34 17.26 8.88 -1.76
CA ASP A 34 15.97 9.54 -1.94
C ASP A 34 16.16 11.03 -2.24
N LYS A 35 15.37 11.55 -3.19
CA LYS A 35 15.39 12.97 -3.55
C LYS A 35 14.70 13.87 -2.51
N LEU A 36 13.84 13.31 -1.66
CA LEU A 36 13.15 14.01 -0.58
C LEU A 36 14.03 14.17 0.66
N ALA A 37 13.55 14.90 1.65
CA ALA A 37 14.33 15.31 2.81
C ALA A 37 14.39 14.27 3.94
N ALA A 38 13.43 13.34 3.98
CA ALA A 38 13.34 12.33 5.04
C ALA A 38 12.65 11.04 4.56
N ALA A 39 12.81 9.98 5.34
CA ALA A 39 12.10 8.73 5.10
C ALA A 39 10.59 8.94 5.20
N GLY A 40 9.85 8.36 4.25
CA GLY A 40 8.39 8.40 4.24
C GLY A 40 7.75 9.71 3.76
N GLU A 41 8.50 10.71 3.31
CA GLU A 41 7.94 11.98 2.81
C GLU A 41 7.19 11.88 1.48
N GLY A 42 7.37 10.81 0.71
CA GLY A 42 6.60 10.56 -0.51
C GLY A 42 5.19 10.06 -0.20
N SER A 43 4.60 9.27 -1.11
CA SER A 43 3.24 8.71 -0.97
C SER A 43 3.01 7.95 0.35
N THR A 44 4.08 7.52 1.03
CA THR A 44 3.99 6.93 2.36
C THR A 44 3.41 7.91 3.39
N GLY A 45 3.87 9.17 3.41
CA GLY A 45 3.35 10.19 4.33
C GLY A 45 1.90 10.59 4.04
N ALA A 46 1.48 10.44 2.79
CA ALA A 46 0.12 10.75 2.33
C ALA A 46 -0.85 9.56 2.44
N THR A 47 -0.40 8.39 2.90
CA THR A 47 -1.24 7.18 2.95
C THR A 47 -2.29 7.25 4.07
N CYS A 48 -3.44 6.61 3.82
CA CYS A 48 -4.43 6.34 4.88
C CYS A 48 -3.91 5.39 5.96
N ALA A 49 -2.78 4.73 5.76
CA ALA A 49 -2.13 3.79 6.65
C ALA A 49 -3.05 2.67 7.19
N ILE A 50 -4.07 2.31 6.43
CA ILE A 50 -5.03 1.25 6.80
C ILE A 50 -4.31 -0.10 6.80
N VAL A 51 -4.47 -0.83 7.90
CA VAL A 51 -4.02 -2.22 8.05
C VAL A 51 -5.26 -3.10 8.00
N ARG A 52 -5.37 -3.93 6.99
CA ARG A 52 -6.48 -4.87 6.78
C ARG A 52 -5.97 -6.18 6.22
N THR A 53 -6.70 -7.25 6.45
CA THR A 53 -6.34 -8.63 6.04
C THR A 53 -7.25 -9.18 4.94
N HIS A 54 -8.10 -8.36 4.37
CA HIS A 54 -9.05 -8.74 3.32
C HIS A 54 -8.53 -8.30 1.94
N TYR A 55 -8.33 -9.26 1.03
CA TYR A 55 -7.89 -9.07 -0.36
C TYR A 55 -8.64 -9.99 -1.31
N SER A 56 -8.66 -9.64 -2.60
CA SER A 56 -9.30 -10.43 -3.66
C SER A 56 -8.53 -11.69 -4.05
N THR A 57 -7.29 -11.86 -3.56
CA THR A 57 -6.40 -12.99 -3.84
C THR A 57 -5.93 -13.64 -2.54
N TRP A 58 -5.64 -14.96 -2.59
CA TRP A 58 -5.12 -15.68 -1.43
C TRP A 58 -3.76 -15.14 -1.01
N ASP A 59 -2.85 -14.92 -1.97
CA ASP A 59 -1.49 -14.41 -1.72
C ASP A 59 -1.52 -13.02 -1.07
N GLY A 60 -2.39 -12.13 -1.55
CA GLY A 60 -2.60 -10.81 -0.95
C GLY A 60 -3.14 -10.90 0.48
N THR A 61 -4.08 -11.82 0.74
CA THR A 61 -4.65 -12.05 2.08
C THR A 61 -3.59 -12.63 3.03
N ALA A 62 -2.83 -13.63 2.59
CA ALA A 62 -1.78 -14.27 3.39
C ALA A 62 -0.64 -13.28 3.72
N LEU A 63 -0.17 -12.52 2.72
CA LEU A 63 0.83 -11.47 2.91
C LEU A 63 0.37 -10.40 3.92
N ALA A 64 -0.88 -9.96 3.80
CA ALA A 64 -1.43 -8.93 4.68
C ALA A 64 -1.64 -9.44 6.11
N TYR A 65 -2.09 -10.68 6.27
CA TYR A 65 -2.30 -11.25 7.61
C TYR A 65 -0.97 -11.50 8.34
N GLU A 66 0.05 -11.99 7.63
CA GLU A 66 1.39 -12.12 8.18
C GLU A 66 1.95 -10.75 8.60
N SER A 67 1.80 -9.74 7.73
CA SER A 67 2.25 -8.37 8.02
C SER A 67 1.50 -7.73 9.19
N PHE A 68 0.21 -8.02 9.35
CA PHE A 68 -0.59 -7.56 10.50
C PHE A 68 0.02 -8.03 11.82
N ARG A 69 0.53 -9.28 11.88
CA ARG A 69 1.19 -9.81 13.08
C ARG A 69 2.45 -9.04 13.44
N HIS A 70 3.23 -8.58 12.46
CA HIS A 70 4.39 -7.71 12.68
C HIS A 70 3.99 -6.34 13.21
N TRP A 71 2.88 -5.75 12.73
CA TRP A 71 2.35 -4.49 13.24
C TRP A 71 1.85 -4.58 14.68
N GLN A 72 1.29 -5.73 15.08
CA GLN A 72 0.86 -5.96 16.48
C GLN A 72 2.04 -5.93 17.46
N ASP A 73 3.23 -6.29 17.02
CA ASP A 73 4.46 -6.24 17.83
C ASP A 73 5.56 -5.49 17.09
N TRP A 74 5.23 -4.25 16.67
CA TRP A 74 6.12 -3.40 15.90
C TRP A 74 7.46 -3.15 16.57
N PRO A 75 7.55 -2.84 17.89
CA PRO A 75 8.83 -2.70 18.57
C PRO A 75 9.71 -3.95 18.53
N ALA A 76 9.14 -5.14 18.69
CA ALA A 76 9.91 -6.39 18.62
C ALA A 76 10.39 -6.67 17.17
N TYR A 77 9.59 -6.32 16.17
CA TYR A 77 10.00 -6.44 14.77
C TYR A 77 11.20 -5.54 14.44
N LEU A 78 11.21 -4.29 14.94
CA LEU A 78 12.27 -3.32 14.69
C LEU A 78 13.61 -3.68 15.36
N GLU A 79 13.58 -4.39 16.50
CA GLU A 79 14.77 -4.78 17.26
C GLU A 79 15.62 -3.57 17.75
N VAL A 80 15.07 -2.37 17.78
CA VAL A 80 15.76 -1.14 18.17
C VAL A 80 14.76 -0.14 18.77
N GLU A 81 15.21 0.69 19.68
CA GLU A 81 14.45 1.85 20.15
C GLU A 81 14.73 3.06 19.25
N ASP A 82 13.66 3.72 18.81
CA ASP A 82 13.73 4.98 18.06
C ASP A 82 13.55 6.15 19.04
N GLU A 83 14.32 7.20 18.89
CA GLU A 83 14.25 8.41 19.72
C GLU A 83 12.90 9.15 19.64
N ARG A 84 12.11 8.89 18.59
CA ARG A 84 10.74 9.43 18.39
C ARG A 84 9.67 8.50 18.94
N GLY A 85 10.06 7.33 19.46
CA GLY A 85 9.15 6.26 19.81
C GLY A 85 8.64 5.46 18.59
N PRO A 86 7.91 4.36 18.82
CA PRO A 86 7.37 3.53 17.75
C PRO A 86 6.06 4.09 17.20
N ALA A 87 5.86 3.98 15.90
CA ALA A 87 4.53 4.05 15.31
C ALA A 87 3.64 2.93 15.90
N ARG A 88 2.34 3.15 15.98
CA ARG A 88 1.42 2.22 16.65
C ARG A 88 0.30 1.80 15.73
N LEU A 89 0.03 0.51 15.69
CA LEU A 89 -1.22 -0.02 15.14
C LEU A 89 -2.36 0.30 16.12
N ILE A 90 -3.38 0.99 15.63
CA ILE A 90 -4.65 1.19 16.31
C ILE A 90 -5.63 0.16 15.78
N GLU A 91 -5.92 -0.87 16.57
CA GLU A 91 -6.81 -1.95 16.18
C GLU A 91 -8.27 -1.54 16.37
N THR A 92 -8.96 -1.17 15.30
CA THR A 92 -10.38 -0.80 15.32
C THR A 92 -11.29 -1.91 14.80
N GLY A 93 -10.70 -2.93 14.19
CA GLY A 93 -11.42 -3.84 13.31
C GLY A 93 -11.82 -3.16 11.99
N MET A 94 -12.42 -3.95 11.11
CA MET A 94 -12.94 -3.54 9.80
C MET A 94 -14.37 -4.03 9.64
N VAL A 95 -15.28 -3.17 9.19
CA VAL A 95 -16.62 -3.54 8.74
C VAL A 95 -16.69 -3.36 7.24
N ILE A 96 -17.04 -4.40 6.51
CA ILE A 96 -17.33 -4.36 5.07
C ILE A 96 -18.86 -4.36 4.94
N ILE A 97 -19.43 -3.23 4.54
CA ILE A 97 -20.86 -3.13 4.21
C ILE A 97 -21.06 -3.70 2.81
N LEU A 98 -21.94 -4.67 2.72
CA LEU A 98 -22.14 -5.47 1.51
C LEU A 98 -23.05 -4.76 0.51
N SER A 99 -22.74 -4.87 -0.79
CA SER A 99 -23.69 -4.59 -1.86
C SER A 99 -24.41 -5.88 -2.29
N ALA A 100 -25.59 -5.74 -2.87
CA ALA A 100 -26.37 -6.88 -3.37
C ALA A 100 -25.68 -7.59 -4.57
N GLN A 101 -24.71 -6.96 -5.21
CA GLN A 101 -24.07 -7.44 -6.43
C GLN A 101 -22.75 -8.17 -6.20
N ARG A 102 -22.11 -7.99 -5.04
CA ARG A 102 -20.80 -8.57 -4.75
C ARG A 102 -20.93 -9.76 -3.81
N ASN A 103 -20.30 -10.86 -4.21
CA ASN A 103 -20.22 -12.07 -3.41
C ASN A 103 -18.81 -12.19 -2.80
N PHE A 104 -18.74 -12.20 -1.47
CA PHE A 104 -17.48 -12.29 -0.70
C PHE A 104 -17.10 -13.74 -0.29
N GLU A 105 -17.83 -14.75 -0.75
CA GLU A 105 -17.57 -16.13 -0.34
C GLU A 105 -16.19 -16.64 -0.75
N LYS A 106 -15.63 -16.10 -1.84
CA LYS A 106 -14.26 -16.39 -2.28
C LYS A 106 -13.24 -15.91 -1.26
N GLU A 107 -13.35 -14.65 -0.86
CA GLU A 107 -12.45 -13.98 0.07
C GLU A 107 -12.58 -14.56 1.48
N LEU A 108 -13.79 -14.90 1.90
CA LEU A 108 -14.02 -15.54 3.20
C LEU A 108 -13.43 -16.96 3.27
N ARG A 109 -13.41 -17.70 2.16
CA ARG A 109 -12.66 -18.98 2.11
C ARG A 109 -11.16 -18.79 2.34
N PHE A 110 -10.57 -17.69 1.89
CA PHE A 110 -9.16 -17.37 2.21
C PHE A 110 -8.99 -17.13 3.72
N HIS A 111 -9.95 -16.43 4.34
CA HIS A 111 -9.96 -16.23 5.78
C HIS A 111 -10.06 -17.57 6.53
N ASP A 112 -10.96 -18.46 6.11
CA ASP A 112 -11.11 -19.79 6.71
C ASP A 112 -9.80 -20.61 6.61
N GLN A 113 -9.13 -20.59 5.44
CA GLN A 113 -7.87 -21.29 5.20
C GLN A 113 -6.73 -20.76 6.07
N LEU A 114 -6.67 -19.45 6.27
CA LEU A 114 -5.62 -18.77 7.02
C LEU A 114 -5.93 -18.61 8.52
N GLY A 115 -7.11 -19.06 8.95
CA GLY A 115 -7.55 -18.91 10.34
C GLY A 115 -7.81 -17.45 10.74
N ILE A 116 -8.17 -16.58 9.80
CA ILE A 116 -8.49 -15.17 10.07
C ILE A 116 -9.92 -15.09 10.59
N PRO A 117 -10.15 -14.59 11.81
CA PRO A 117 -11.50 -14.51 12.37
C PRO A 117 -12.33 -13.45 11.65
N TYR A 118 -13.61 -13.76 11.44
CA TYR A 118 -14.61 -12.81 10.93
C TYR A 118 -16.00 -13.13 11.48
N GLN A 119 -16.92 -12.18 11.37
CA GLN A 119 -18.33 -12.32 11.73
C GLN A 119 -19.20 -11.84 10.57
N ARG A 120 -20.27 -12.54 10.31
CA ARG A 120 -21.33 -12.08 9.40
C ARG A 120 -22.40 -11.36 10.22
N TRP A 121 -22.68 -10.13 9.87
CA TRP A 121 -23.72 -9.32 10.49
C TRP A 121 -24.91 -9.19 9.54
N ASP A 122 -26.08 -9.55 10.01
CA ASP A 122 -27.32 -9.15 9.36
C ASP A 122 -27.61 -7.66 9.59
N VAL A 123 -28.65 -7.13 8.96
CA VAL A 123 -29.01 -5.69 9.05
C VAL A 123 -29.29 -5.28 10.48
N ALA A 124 -29.99 -6.11 11.25
CA ALA A 124 -30.31 -5.80 12.64
C ALA A 124 -29.03 -5.72 13.51
N THR A 125 -28.10 -6.64 13.31
CA THR A 125 -26.79 -6.62 13.98
C THR A 125 -25.97 -5.41 13.55
N LEU A 126 -25.95 -5.07 12.25
CA LEU A 126 -25.25 -3.88 11.72
C LEU A 126 -25.78 -2.60 12.38
N GLN A 127 -27.10 -2.40 12.43
CA GLN A 127 -27.73 -1.27 13.09
C GLN A 127 -27.43 -1.20 14.60
N ALA A 128 -27.42 -2.35 15.28
CA ALA A 128 -27.11 -2.41 16.69
C ALA A 128 -25.64 -2.09 16.99
N LYS A 129 -24.71 -2.49 16.10
CA LYS A 129 -23.26 -2.27 16.25
C LYS A 129 -22.81 -0.90 15.77
N LEU A 130 -23.43 -0.36 14.73
CA LEU A 130 -23.14 0.93 14.13
C LEU A 130 -24.43 1.74 14.01
N PRO A 131 -24.97 2.27 15.12
CA PRO A 131 -26.25 2.97 15.12
C PRO A 131 -26.23 4.30 14.35
N SER A 132 -25.05 4.86 14.06
CA SER A 132 -24.86 6.05 13.22
C SER A 132 -24.96 5.74 11.71
N CYS A 133 -24.93 4.46 11.31
CA CYS A 133 -25.00 4.07 9.90
C CYS A 133 -26.45 3.87 9.45
N ASP A 134 -26.83 4.53 8.37
CA ASP A 134 -28.04 4.19 7.62
C ASP A 134 -27.79 2.90 6.84
N THR A 135 -28.77 2.00 6.85
CA THR A 135 -28.65 0.69 6.19
C THR A 135 -29.34 0.63 4.83
N THR A 136 -29.89 1.73 4.34
CA THR A 136 -30.51 1.83 3.01
C THR A 136 -29.49 1.49 1.91
N ALA A 137 -29.95 0.79 0.85
CA ALA A 137 -29.10 0.43 -0.28
C ALA A 137 -29.14 1.50 -1.39
N PHE A 138 -27.97 1.83 -1.95
CA PHE A 138 -27.78 2.86 -2.99
C PHE A 138 -27.03 2.35 -4.23
N TYR A 139 -26.60 1.09 -4.24
CA TYR A 139 -25.80 0.50 -5.35
C TYR A 139 -26.51 0.65 -6.72
N PRO A 140 -25.80 0.94 -7.83
CA PRO A 140 -24.35 1.15 -7.90
C PRO A 140 -23.94 2.54 -7.40
N PRO A 141 -22.68 2.68 -6.95
CA PRO A 141 -22.13 3.99 -6.55
C PRO A 141 -22.33 5.03 -7.64
N LYS A 142 -22.64 6.26 -7.24
CA LYS A 142 -22.86 7.40 -8.13
C LYS A 142 -22.04 8.60 -7.66
N ARG A 143 -21.69 9.47 -8.58
CA ARG A 143 -21.08 10.76 -8.27
C ARG A 143 -22.13 11.74 -7.78
N ALA A 144 -21.73 12.77 -7.04
CA ALA A 144 -22.61 13.77 -6.51
C ALA A 144 -23.32 14.63 -7.58
N ASP A 145 -22.78 14.64 -8.80
CA ASP A 145 -23.35 15.35 -9.96
C ASP A 145 -24.27 14.45 -10.85
N ASP A 146 -24.47 13.19 -10.50
CA ASP A 146 -25.45 12.31 -11.16
C ASP A 146 -26.87 12.68 -10.69
N GLU A 147 -27.82 12.83 -11.61
CA GLU A 147 -29.22 13.16 -11.29
C GLU A 147 -29.89 12.12 -10.37
N ARG A 148 -29.39 10.89 -10.35
CA ARG A 148 -29.86 9.79 -9.50
C ARG A 148 -29.03 9.61 -8.23
N PHE A 149 -28.18 10.58 -7.88
CA PHE A 149 -27.43 10.51 -6.62
C PHE A 149 -28.39 10.48 -5.44
N GLY A 150 -28.19 9.49 -4.55
CA GLY A 150 -29.07 9.28 -3.38
C GLY A 150 -30.36 8.51 -3.66
N ASP A 151 -30.62 8.09 -4.91
CA ASP A 151 -31.75 7.22 -5.20
C ASP A 151 -31.57 5.88 -4.49
N GLN A 152 -32.55 5.50 -3.69
CA GLN A 152 -32.60 4.22 -3.02
C GLN A 152 -32.87 3.09 -4.03
N THR A 153 -32.10 2.01 -3.93
CA THR A 153 -32.24 0.85 -4.84
C THR A 153 -32.84 -0.36 -4.16
N ALA A 154 -32.78 -0.42 -2.83
CA ALA A 154 -33.50 -1.39 -2.00
C ALA A 154 -33.71 -0.80 -0.59
N GLU A 155 -34.57 -1.46 0.19
CA GLU A 155 -34.91 -1.06 1.56
C GLU A 155 -33.68 -1.09 2.48
N SER A 156 -32.79 -2.07 2.27
CA SER A 156 -31.54 -2.17 3.03
C SER A 156 -30.44 -2.90 2.24
N VAL A 157 -29.18 -2.68 2.65
CA VAL A 157 -28.05 -3.50 2.26
C VAL A 157 -28.22 -4.95 2.75
N PRO A 158 -27.51 -5.95 2.18
CA PRO A 158 -27.63 -7.34 2.63
C PRO A 158 -27.10 -7.60 4.06
N GLY A 159 -26.31 -6.69 4.60
CA GLY A 159 -25.63 -6.79 5.89
C GLY A 159 -24.17 -6.40 5.80
N ALA A 160 -23.32 -6.93 6.68
CA ALA A 160 -21.90 -6.60 6.72
C ALA A 160 -21.04 -7.83 7.13
N ILE A 161 -19.74 -7.70 6.89
CA ILE A 161 -18.71 -8.61 7.43
C ILE A 161 -17.84 -7.80 8.37
N PHE A 162 -17.67 -8.26 9.60
CA PHE A 162 -16.73 -7.69 10.56
C PHE A 162 -15.48 -8.55 10.65
N ILE A 163 -14.30 -7.93 10.53
CA ILE A 163 -12.99 -8.55 10.63
C ILE A 163 -12.21 -7.85 11.75
N PRO A 164 -11.96 -8.51 12.89
CA PRO A 164 -11.25 -7.87 14.00
C PRO A 164 -9.78 -7.58 13.71
N SER A 165 -9.13 -8.38 12.83
CA SER A 165 -7.71 -8.23 12.46
C SER A 165 -7.52 -7.09 11.46
N ALA A 166 -7.85 -5.86 11.88
CA ALA A 166 -7.73 -4.65 11.06
C ALA A 166 -7.65 -3.39 11.94
N GLY A 167 -7.22 -2.29 11.32
CA GLY A 167 -7.09 -0.99 11.96
C GLY A 167 -6.27 -0.04 11.10
N TYR A 168 -5.47 0.81 11.71
CA TYR A 168 -4.57 1.72 10.99
C TYR A 168 -3.32 2.04 11.82
N VAL A 169 -2.25 2.45 11.14
CA VAL A 169 -1.04 2.97 11.80
C VAL A 169 -1.20 4.47 12.01
N ASN A 170 -0.99 4.92 13.23
CA ASN A 170 -1.26 6.30 13.66
C ASN A 170 -0.35 7.35 12.99
N ASP A 171 0.85 6.96 12.55
CA ASP A 171 1.81 7.84 11.89
C ASP A 171 2.65 7.05 10.87
N PRO A 172 2.30 7.11 9.57
CA PRO A 172 2.99 6.36 8.53
C PRO A 172 4.40 6.88 8.25
N GLN A 173 4.66 8.16 8.44
CA GLN A 173 5.98 8.72 8.26
C GLN A 173 6.91 8.28 9.40
N LEU A 174 6.43 8.28 10.65
CA LEU A 174 7.14 7.72 11.79
C LEU A 174 7.44 6.23 11.59
N ALA A 175 6.53 5.46 11.03
CA ALA A 175 6.78 4.04 10.73
C ALA A 175 7.96 3.85 9.75
N SER A 176 8.07 4.70 8.73
CA SER A 176 9.23 4.70 7.83
C SER A 176 10.51 5.12 8.52
N HIS A 177 10.45 6.11 9.40
CA HIS A 177 11.58 6.54 10.23
C HIS A 177 12.03 5.43 11.18
N ASN A 178 11.10 4.71 11.82
CA ASN A 178 11.43 3.57 12.66
C ASN A 178 12.21 2.48 11.87
N LEU A 179 11.78 2.16 10.64
CA LEU A 179 12.50 1.22 9.77
C LEU A 179 13.87 1.75 9.36
N GLN A 180 13.99 3.05 9.05
CA GLN A 180 15.26 3.69 8.79
C GLN A 180 16.22 3.50 9.99
N ARG A 181 15.77 3.82 11.22
CA ARG A 181 16.59 3.70 12.44
C ARG A 181 16.98 2.25 12.70
N ALA A 182 16.06 1.31 12.48
CA ALA A 182 16.33 -0.12 12.59
C ALA A 182 17.38 -0.60 11.57
N ALA A 183 17.29 -0.14 10.33
CA ALA A 183 18.28 -0.45 9.30
C ALA A 183 19.65 0.19 9.60
N GLU A 184 19.68 1.46 10.03
CA GLU A 184 20.90 2.18 10.39
C GLU A 184 21.62 1.53 11.58
N ALA A 185 20.89 1.03 12.57
CA ALA A 185 21.44 0.29 13.71
C ALA A 185 22.16 -1.01 13.25
N LYS A 186 21.83 -1.53 12.07
CA LYS A 186 22.49 -2.68 11.44
C LYS A 186 23.51 -2.29 10.35
N GLY A 187 23.81 -0.99 10.20
CA GLY A 187 24.86 -0.47 9.32
C GLY A 187 24.39 0.05 7.95
N ALA A 188 23.08 0.10 7.69
CA ALA A 188 22.54 0.77 6.52
C ALA A 188 22.83 2.26 6.52
N LYS A 189 22.78 2.90 5.34
CA LYS A 189 22.85 4.35 5.19
C LYS A 189 21.67 4.88 4.41
N PHE A 190 21.28 6.12 4.72
CA PHE A 190 20.24 6.86 4.01
C PHE A 190 20.81 8.19 3.53
N LEU A 191 20.65 8.47 2.24
CA LEU A 191 21.08 9.68 1.57
C LEU A 191 19.84 10.41 1.07
N PHE A 192 19.44 11.42 1.80
CA PHE A 192 18.32 12.31 1.44
C PHE A 192 18.82 13.47 0.56
N HIS A 193 17.88 14.22 -0.05
CA HIS A 193 18.16 15.27 -1.03
C HIS A 193 19.08 14.78 -2.15
N THR A 194 18.98 13.50 -2.50
CA THR A 194 19.89 12.83 -3.42
C THR A 194 19.08 12.13 -4.51
N GLU A 195 19.09 12.70 -5.72
CA GLU A 195 18.31 12.23 -6.86
C GLU A 195 19.15 11.33 -7.76
N VAL A 196 18.62 10.15 -8.07
CA VAL A 196 19.17 9.22 -9.07
C VAL A 196 18.67 9.65 -10.44
N VAL A 197 19.59 9.77 -11.42
CA VAL A 197 19.28 10.17 -12.79
C VAL A 197 19.66 9.14 -13.84
N ASP A 198 20.41 8.10 -13.47
CA ASP A 198 20.76 7.00 -14.39
C ASP A 198 21.14 5.73 -13.62
N ILE A 199 20.84 4.58 -14.23
CA ILE A 199 21.26 3.25 -13.76
C ILE A 199 22.49 2.83 -14.56
N ARG A 200 23.62 2.74 -13.87
CA ARG A 200 24.89 2.33 -14.47
C ARG A 200 24.90 0.84 -14.75
N ARG A 201 25.43 0.49 -15.93
CA ARG A 201 25.57 -0.90 -16.39
C ARG A 201 26.99 -1.20 -16.79
N HIS A 202 27.42 -2.42 -16.59
CA HIS A 202 28.69 -2.95 -17.03
C HIS A 202 28.52 -4.44 -17.35
N ASP A 203 28.91 -4.86 -18.54
CA ASP A 203 28.86 -6.27 -19.00
C ASP A 203 27.49 -6.95 -18.81
N GLY A 204 26.38 -6.23 -19.09
CA GLY A 204 25.02 -6.78 -18.99
C GLY A 204 24.45 -6.83 -17.57
N GLN A 205 25.16 -6.29 -16.59
CA GLN A 205 24.74 -6.25 -15.18
C GLN A 205 24.63 -4.80 -14.69
N VAL A 206 23.91 -4.59 -13.61
CA VAL A 206 23.91 -3.31 -12.90
C VAL A 206 25.28 -3.07 -12.26
N ALA A 207 25.74 -1.81 -12.29
CA ALA A 207 27.03 -1.42 -11.69
C ALA A 207 26.86 -0.26 -10.69
N GLY A 208 25.63 0.11 -10.37
CA GLY A 208 25.30 1.21 -9.46
C GLY A 208 24.44 2.28 -10.11
N VAL A 209 24.49 3.48 -9.56
CA VAL A 209 23.67 4.63 -9.99
C VAL A 209 24.52 5.86 -10.25
N THR A 210 24.01 6.79 -11.09
CA THR A 210 24.52 8.15 -11.25
C THR A 210 23.54 9.11 -10.57
N LEU A 211 24.06 10.04 -9.80
CA LEU A 211 23.31 11.06 -9.09
C LEU A 211 23.21 12.35 -9.91
N LYS A 212 22.23 13.17 -9.65
CA LYS A 212 22.05 14.50 -10.28
C LYS A 212 23.21 15.44 -10.05
N SER A 213 23.97 15.25 -8.96
CA SER A 213 25.24 15.98 -8.70
C SER A 213 26.37 15.62 -9.68
N GLY A 214 26.23 14.54 -10.45
CA GLY A 214 27.28 13.95 -11.26
C GLY A 214 28.11 12.88 -10.55
N ASP A 215 27.93 12.71 -9.24
CA ASP A 215 28.58 11.64 -8.47
C ASP A 215 28.00 10.28 -8.84
N THR A 216 28.73 9.23 -8.49
CA THR A 216 28.27 7.84 -8.70
C THR A 216 28.37 7.04 -7.42
N ILE A 217 27.41 6.12 -7.24
CA ILE A 217 27.46 5.11 -6.17
C ILE A 217 27.53 3.75 -6.88
N ALA A 218 28.52 2.93 -6.50
CA ALA A 218 28.71 1.60 -7.07
C ALA A 218 28.14 0.52 -6.13
N ALA A 219 27.36 -0.40 -6.70
CA ALA A 219 26.92 -1.62 -6.04
C ALA A 219 26.52 -2.66 -7.09
N PRO A 220 26.64 -3.97 -6.79
CA PRO A 220 26.19 -5.04 -7.69
C PRO A 220 24.67 -5.21 -7.68
N VAL A 221 23.99 -4.74 -6.65
CA VAL A 221 22.52 -4.80 -6.52
C VAL A 221 21.93 -3.39 -6.49
N VAL A 222 20.88 -3.16 -7.28
CA VAL A 222 20.04 -1.96 -7.23
C VAL A 222 18.58 -2.37 -7.15
N VAL A 223 17.84 -1.83 -6.18
CA VAL A 223 16.41 -2.08 -6.00
C VAL A 223 15.63 -0.83 -6.34
N ASN A 224 14.69 -0.95 -7.25
CA ASN A 224 13.70 0.10 -7.52
C ASN A 224 12.55 -0.01 -6.50
N ALA A 225 12.48 0.94 -5.57
CA ALA A 225 11.40 1.13 -4.60
C ALA A 225 10.93 2.60 -4.63
N ALA A 226 10.95 3.22 -5.83
CA ALA A 226 10.75 4.64 -6.04
C ALA A 226 9.27 5.08 -6.02
N GLY A 227 8.33 4.18 -5.69
CA GLY A 227 6.90 4.48 -5.65
C GLY A 227 6.38 5.01 -6.98
N PRO A 228 5.65 6.14 -7.03
CA PRO A 228 5.10 6.69 -8.27
C PRO A 228 6.13 7.01 -9.36
N HIS A 229 7.42 7.10 -9.03
CA HIS A 229 8.52 7.29 -9.98
C HIS A 229 9.08 5.97 -10.51
N SER A 230 8.53 4.82 -10.12
CA SER A 230 9.04 3.49 -10.44
C SER A 230 9.22 3.25 -11.95
N PHE A 231 8.23 3.68 -12.77
CA PHE A 231 8.29 3.54 -14.21
C PHE A 231 9.39 4.40 -14.86
N ILE A 232 9.74 5.55 -14.26
CA ILE A 232 10.86 6.39 -14.71
C ILE A 232 12.18 5.68 -14.42
N VAL A 233 12.34 5.12 -13.23
CA VAL A 233 13.53 4.34 -12.85
C VAL A 233 13.67 3.08 -13.71
N ASN A 234 12.56 2.42 -14.08
CA ASN A 234 12.57 1.30 -15.03
C ASN A 234 13.07 1.72 -16.43
N ARG A 235 12.69 2.91 -16.91
CA ARG A 235 13.22 3.48 -18.16
C ARG A 235 14.72 3.79 -18.07
N MET A 236 15.21 4.36 -16.94
CA MET A 236 16.64 4.54 -16.69
C MET A 236 17.38 3.20 -16.74
N ALA A 237 16.77 2.16 -16.18
CA ALA A 237 17.27 0.79 -16.22
C ALA A 237 17.02 0.11 -17.59
N ARG A 238 16.31 0.70 -18.55
CA ARG A 238 15.94 0.18 -19.87
C ARG A 238 15.35 -1.23 -19.83
N ILE A 239 14.44 -1.45 -18.90
CA ILE A 239 13.74 -2.73 -18.69
C ILE A 239 12.24 -2.64 -18.94
N ASP A 240 11.73 -1.43 -19.19
CA ASP A 240 10.31 -1.15 -19.45
C ASP A 240 9.73 -1.95 -20.61
N GLY A 241 10.52 -2.28 -21.62
CA GLY A 241 10.12 -3.11 -22.77
C GLY A 241 10.20 -4.63 -22.55
N THR A 242 10.65 -5.10 -21.36
CA THR A 242 10.84 -6.53 -21.08
C THR A 242 9.86 -7.07 -20.03
N MET A 243 8.96 -6.22 -19.51
CA MET A 243 7.97 -6.58 -18.51
C MET A 243 6.59 -6.77 -19.16
N LYS A 244 5.85 -7.80 -18.77
CA LYS A 244 4.46 -7.98 -19.19
C LYS A 244 3.48 -7.13 -18.37
N VAL A 245 3.75 -6.95 -17.08
CA VAL A 245 2.99 -6.07 -16.18
C VAL A 245 3.79 -4.81 -15.95
N THR A 246 3.19 -3.66 -16.21
CA THR A 246 3.82 -2.34 -16.07
C THR A 246 3.18 -1.52 -14.96
N THR A 247 3.77 -0.36 -14.65
CA THR A 247 3.24 0.54 -13.64
C THR A 247 3.03 1.95 -14.18
N ARG A 248 2.06 2.67 -13.60
CA ARG A 248 1.75 4.07 -13.91
C ARG A 248 1.41 4.82 -12.63
N ALA A 249 1.65 6.13 -12.60
CA ALA A 249 1.20 6.98 -11.51
C ALA A 249 -0.27 7.35 -11.67
N LEU A 250 -1.07 7.17 -10.60
CA LEU A 250 -2.48 7.53 -10.52
C LEU A 250 -2.67 8.53 -9.40
N ARG A 251 -3.24 9.71 -9.70
CA ARG A 251 -3.56 10.69 -8.68
C ARG A 251 -4.80 10.27 -7.90
N HIS A 252 -4.72 10.35 -6.57
CA HIS A 252 -5.79 9.99 -5.67
C HIS A 252 -5.98 11.04 -4.57
N GLU A 253 -7.22 11.18 -4.06
CA GLU A 253 -7.55 12.11 -2.98
C GLU A 253 -8.16 11.38 -1.79
N VAL A 254 -7.83 11.83 -0.59
CA VAL A 254 -8.51 11.46 0.65
C VAL A 254 -8.88 12.71 1.43
N HIS A 255 -9.98 12.69 2.15
CA HIS A 255 -10.58 13.86 2.77
C HIS A 255 -10.69 13.69 4.29
N TYR A 256 -10.58 14.82 5.01
CA TYR A 256 -10.72 14.87 6.46
C TYR A 256 -11.96 15.68 6.85
N LEU A 257 -12.78 15.11 7.73
CA LEU A 257 -13.94 15.77 8.33
C LEU A 257 -13.83 15.78 9.85
N PRO A 258 -14.35 16.82 10.52
CA PRO A 258 -14.60 16.77 11.97
C PRO A 258 -15.56 15.62 12.28
N ALA A 259 -15.23 14.78 13.22
CA ALA A 259 -16.07 13.69 13.68
C ALA A 259 -15.73 13.35 15.14
N PRO A 260 -16.31 14.07 16.09
CA PRO A 260 -15.99 13.92 17.53
C PRO A 260 -16.14 12.49 18.05
N ASP A 261 -17.11 11.75 17.52
CA ASP A 261 -17.43 10.38 17.94
C ASP A 261 -16.77 9.30 17.03
N ALA A 262 -15.91 9.71 16.07
CA ALA A 262 -15.30 8.77 15.14
C ALA A 262 -14.33 7.79 15.80
N GLU A 263 -13.73 8.13 16.94
CA GLU A 263 -12.77 7.26 17.65
C GLU A 263 -13.38 5.90 18.06
N GLU A 264 -14.70 5.82 18.19
CA GLU A 264 -15.44 4.59 18.51
C GLU A 264 -15.79 3.76 17.25
N LEU A 265 -15.59 4.31 16.05
CA LEU A 265 -15.93 3.61 14.81
C LEU A 265 -14.82 2.65 14.38
N PRO A 266 -15.16 1.47 13.84
CA PRO A 266 -14.19 0.66 13.10
C PRO A 266 -13.81 1.34 11.78
N PHE A 267 -12.77 0.82 11.11
CA PHE A 267 -12.59 1.09 9.69
C PHE A 267 -13.80 0.54 8.91
N ILE A 268 -14.50 1.37 8.17
CA ILE A 268 -15.67 1.00 7.35
C ILE A 268 -15.25 1.03 5.88
N SER A 269 -15.43 -0.09 5.19
CA SER A 269 -15.32 -0.27 3.74
C SER A 269 -16.72 -0.54 3.22
N ASP A 270 -17.25 0.32 2.35
CA ASP A 270 -18.64 0.27 1.93
C ASP A 270 -18.75 0.03 0.43
N ASP A 271 -19.07 -1.20 0.06
CA ASP A 271 -19.20 -1.64 -1.33
C ASP A 271 -20.47 -1.10 -2.01
N ASP A 272 -21.48 -0.74 -1.22
CA ASP A 272 -22.76 -0.25 -1.74
C ASP A 272 -22.65 1.20 -2.26
N ILE A 273 -21.87 2.04 -1.56
CA ILE A 273 -21.61 3.43 -1.95
C ILE A 273 -20.24 3.66 -2.59
N GLY A 274 -19.36 2.63 -2.64
CA GLY A 274 -18.04 2.71 -3.25
C GLY A 274 -17.06 3.62 -2.52
N GLY A 275 -17.12 3.67 -1.20
CA GLY A 275 -16.28 4.52 -0.36
C GLY A 275 -15.79 3.80 0.88
N TYR A 276 -14.89 4.45 1.59
CA TYR A 276 -14.45 3.98 2.90
C TYR A 276 -14.22 5.16 3.85
N CYS A 277 -14.31 4.88 5.15
CA CYS A 277 -13.88 5.83 6.17
C CYS A 277 -13.20 5.12 7.33
N ARG A 278 -12.36 5.85 8.05
CA ARG A 278 -11.76 5.41 9.30
C ARG A 278 -11.63 6.57 10.29
N PRO A 279 -11.59 6.28 11.60
CA PRO A 279 -11.19 7.28 12.57
C PRO A 279 -9.75 7.74 12.32
N GLU A 280 -9.50 9.00 12.68
CA GLU A 280 -8.17 9.59 12.69
C GLU A 280 -7.94 10.26 14.04
N VAL A 281 -6.69 10.35 14.48
CA VAL A 281 -6.33 11.06 15.73
C VAL A 281 -6.84 12.51 15.69
N GLY A 282 -7.34 13.01 16.82
CA GLY A 282 -7.80 14.39 16.96
C GLY A 282 -9.24 14.63 16.53
N HIS A 283 -10.12 13.66 16.77
CA HIS A 283 -11.57 13.79 16.53
C HIS A 283 -11.91 14.10 15.07
N THR A 284 -11.22 13.44 14.18
CA THR A 284 -11.43 13.53 12.73
C THR A 284 -11.75 12.17 12.13
N MET A 285 -12.41 12.19 10.98
CA MET A 285 -12.63 11.03 10.12
C MET A 285 -11.92 11.25 8.80
N LEU A 286 -11.21 10.23 8.34
CA LEU A 286 -10.66 10.16 6.99
C LEU A 286 -11.65 9.43 6.09
N ILE A 287 -11.94 10.01 4.92
CA ILE A 287 -12.83 9.43 3.90
C ILE A 287 -12.07 9.29 2.58
N GLY A 288 -12.25 8.16 1.90
CA GLY A 288 -11.68 7.90 0.59
C GLY A 288 -12.59 7.10 -0.33
N SER A 289 -12.18 6.97 -1.59
CA SER A 289 -12.89 6.19 -2.62
C SER A 289 -12.32 4.79 -2.74
N GLN A 290 -13.19 3.81 -3.05
CA GLN A 290 -12.82 2.47 -3.49
C GLN A 290 -12.62 2.36 -5.01
N ASP A 291 -12.53 3.50 -5.70
CA ASP A 291 -12.42 3.60 -7.16
C ASP A 291 -13.58 2.93 -7.91
N PRO A 292 -14.85 3.23 -7.54
CA PRO A 292 -15.97 2.69 -8.30
C PRO A 292 -15.93 3.20 -9.74
N ALA A 293 -16.53 2.45 -10.66
CA ALA A 293 -16.50 2.74 -12.10
C ALA A 293 -17.02 4.14 -12.48
N CYS A 294 -17.77 4.81 -11.61
CA CYS A 294 -18.25 6.18 -11.82
C CYS A 294 -17.18 7.25 -11.52
N ASP A 295 -16.12 6.93 -10.77
CA ASP A 295 -15.07 7.88 -10.45
C ASP A 295 -14.03 7.94 -11.59
N PRO A 296 -13.66 9.13 -12.09
CA PRO A 296 -12.64 9.26 -13.11
C PRO A 296 -11.25 8.93 -12.53
N GLN A 297 -10.45 8.22 -13.29
CA GLN A 297 -9.05 7.97 -12.99
C GLN A 297 -8.18 9.05 -13.63
N GLU A 298 -7.35 9.72 -12.84
CA GLU A 298 -6.42 10.75 -13.29
C GLU A 298 -5.00 10.20 -13.33
N TRP A 299 -4.59 9.69 -14.50
CA TRP A 299 -3.26 9.17 -14.73
C TRP A 299 -2.25 10.29 -14.94
N ILE A 300 -1.08 10.19 -14.31
CA ILE A 300 -0.04 11.22 -14.29
C ILE A 300 1.20 10.70 -15.02
N ASP A 301 1.66 11.49 -16.01
CA ASP A 301 2.84 11.17 -16.81
C ASP A 301 4.15 11.64 -16.14
N ASP A 302 4.09 12.77 -15.41
CA ASP A 302 5.21 13.29 -14.62
C ASP A 302 4.84 13.36 -13.13
N PRO A 303 5.35 12.45 -12.30
CA PRO A 303 5.06 12.44 -10.87
C PRO A 303 5.56 13.67 -10.09
N ASP A 304 6.38 14.50 -10.69
CA ASP A 304 6.82 15.78 -10.09
C ASP A 304 5.92 16.96 -10.45
N ASP A 305 5.06 16.82 -11.49
CA ASP A 305 4.14 17.87 -11.97
C ASP A 305 2.68 17.37 -11.97
N PHE A 306 2.01 17.48 -10.83
CA PHE A 306 0.58 17.18 -10.69
C PHE A 306 -0.09 18.11 -9.67
N ASN A 307 -1.42 18.24 -9.74
CA ASN A 307 -2.18 19.02 -8.77
C ASN A 307 -2.16 18.35 -7.39
N ARG A 308 -1.54 19.00 -6.41
CA ARG A 308 -1.42 18.54 -5.01
C ARG A 308 -2.56 19.01 -4.11
N ASP A 309 -3.46 19.83 -4.62
CA ASP A 309 -4.64 20.29 -3.89
C ASP A 309 -5.82 19.33 -4.10
N VAL A 310 -6.61 19.10 -3.06
CA VAL A 310 -7.88 18.37 -3.19
C VAL A 310 -8.87 19.18 -4.03
N THR A 311 -9.71 18.47 -4.79
CA THR A 311 -10.67 19.08 -5.72
C THR A 311 -12.10 19.02 -5.19
N SER A 312 -12.89 20.06 -5.47
CA SER A 312 -14.30 20.08 -5.05
C SER A 312 -15.12 18.91 -5.62
N PRO A 313 -14.96 18.49 -6.91
CA PRO A 313 -15.72 17.36 -7.44
C PRO A 313 -15.41 16.02 -6.77
N GLN A 314 -14.13 15.73 -6.46
CA GLN A 314 -13.75 14.52 -5.76
C GLN A 314 -14.24 14.55 -4.31
N TRP A 315 -14.02 15.67 -3.62
CA TRP A 315 -14.49 15.87 -2.26
C TRP A 315 -16.01 15.67 -2.15
N GLN A 316 -16.81 16.33 -3.02
CA GLN A 316 -18.24 16.16 -3.01
C GLN A 316 -18.66 14.71 -3.24
N SER A 317 -18.08 14.04 -4.25
CA SER A 317 -18.44 12.67 -4.56
C SER A 317 -18.13 11.71 -3.42
N GLN A 318 -16.96 11.83 -2.79
CA GLN A 318 -16.54 10.92 -1.71
C GLN A 318 -17.28 11.21 -0.40
N VAL A 319 -17.35 12.50 -0.01
CA VAL A 319 -17.96 12.91 1.26
C VAL A 319 -19.48 12.74 1.23
N TYR A 320 -20.14 13.10 0.13
CA TYR A 320 -21.60 12.97 0.05
C TYR A 320 -22.04 11.51 -0.07
N ARG A 321 -21.23 10.63 -0.74
CA ARG A 321 -21.48 9.19 -0.68
C ARG A 321 -21.40 8.68 0.75
N MET A 322 -20.38 9.09 1.51
CA MET A 322 -20.26 8.69 2.92
C MET A 322 -21.40 9.25 3.77
N ALA A 323 -21.92 10.44 3.47
CA ALA A 323 -23.08 11.01 4.15
C ALA A 323 -24.39 10.23 3.90
N LEU A 324 -24.51 9.50 2.78
CA LEU A 324 -25.62 8.56 2.60
C LEU A 324 -25.56 7.43 3.63
N ARG A 325 -24.35 7.00 4.00
CA ARG A 325 -24.14 5.94 5.00
C ARG A 325 -24.13 6.47 6.43
N ILE A 326 -23.57 7.65 6.66
CA ILE A 326 -23.49 8.29 7.99
C ILE A 326 -24.14 9.68 7.89
N PRO A 327 -25.49 9.78 7.99
CA PRO A 327 -26.22 11.04 7.76
C PRO A 327 -25.87 12.17 8.74
N GLY A 328 -25.27 11.81 9.89
CA GLY A 328 -24.89 12.79 10.94
C GLY A 328 -23.52 13.45 10.74
N LEU A 329 -22.85 13.26 9.58
CA LEU A 329 -21.56 13.89 9.32
C LEU A 329 -21.64 15.42 9.27
N ASP A 330 -20.75 16.09 10.04
CA ASP A 330 -20.58 17.56 9.97
C ASP A 330 -19.68 17.89 8.77
N ILE A 331 -20.33 18.22 7.64
CA ILE A 331 -19.67 18.47 6.35
C ILE A 331 -19.22 19.93 6.29
N PRO A 332 -17.90 20.23 6.32
CA PRO A 332 -17.40 21.60 6.22
C PRO A 332 -17.64 22.20 4.83
N THR A 333 -17.74 23.53 4.75
CA THR A 333 -17.97 24.26 3.50
C THR A 333 -16.78 24.24 2.54
N HIS A 334 -15.57 23.95 3.06
CA HIS A 334 -14.34 23.90 2.28
C HIS A 334 -13.72 22.51 2.33
N PRO A 335 -13.32 21.96 1.17
CA PRO A 335 -12.57 20.71 1.11
C PRO A 335 -11.31 20.75 1.97
N LYS A 336 -11.05 19.67 2.71
CA LYS A 336 -9.79 19.41 3.38
C LYS A 336 -9.37 17.98 3.11
N GLY A 337 -8.09 17.77 2.85
CA GLY A 337 -7.60 16.44 2.55
C GLY A 337 -6.17 16.48 2.03
N ILE A 338 -5.77 15.37 1.45
CA ILE A 338 -4.48 15.17 0.81
C ILE A 338 -4.74 14.63 -0.60
N ALA A 339 -4.00 15.16 -1.59
CA ALA A 339 -3.90 14.60 -2.93
C ALA A 339 -2.46 14.13 -3.14
N ASP A 340 -2.28 12.87 -3.53
CA ASP A 340 -0.98 12.30 -3.84
C ASP A 340 -1.12 11.17 -4.87
N LEU A 341 -0.02 10.49 -5.19
CA LEU A 341 0.06 9.52 -6.26
C LEU A 341 0.15 8.08 -5.72
N TYR A 342 -0.58 7.18 -6.36
CA TYR A 342 -0.35 5.74 -6.29
C TYR A 342 0.58 5.30 -7.42
N ASP A 343 1.38 4.28 -7.16
CA ASP A 343 2.16 3.51 -8.15
C ASP A 343 1.33 2.28 -8.53
N VAL A 344 0.55 2.35 -9.61
CA VAL A 344 -0.46 1.34 -9.95
C VAL A 344 0.06 0.41 -11.04
N SER A 345 0.02 -0.91 -10.77
CA SER A 345 0.28 -1.95 -11.76
C SER A 345 -0.97 -2.25 -12.59
N ASP A 346 -0.81 -2.89 -13.76
CA ASP A 346 -1.90 -3.17 -14.70
C ASP A 346 -3.04 -4.02 -14.09
N ASP A 347 -2.75 -4.80 -13.05
CA ASP A 347 -3.73 -5.63 -12.32
C ASP A 347 -3.90 -5.27 -10.84
N TRP A 348 -3.35 -4.15 -10.40
CA TRP A 348 -3.38 -3.67 -9.01
C TRP A 348 -2.68 -4.60 -7.99
N ILE A 349 -1.97 -5.64 -8.47
CA ILE A 349 -1.12 -6.50 -7.67
C ILE A 349 0.33 -6.00 -7.78
N PRO A 350 1.08 -5.88 -6.69
CA PRO A 350 2.45 -5.36 -6.75
C PRO A 350 3.40 -6.27 -7.54
N ILE A 351 4.54 -5.72 -7.92
CA ILE A 351 5.63 -6.44 -8.56
C ILE A 351 6.78 -6.50 -7.57
N TYR A 352 7.07 -7.70 -7.06
CA TYR A 352 8.19 -8.02 -6.19
C TYR A 352 9.04 -9.08 -6.89
N ASP A 353 10.01 -8.63 -7.68
CA ASP A 353 10.68 -9.50 -8.64
C ASP A 353 12.12 -9.04 -8.94
N ARG A 354 12.87 -9.89 -9.59
CA ARG A 354 14.07 -9.49 -10.33
C ARG A 354 13.68 -8.86 -11.67
N SER A 355 14.63 -8.24 -12.37
CA SER A 355 14.45 -7.85 -13.77
C SER A 355 15.35 -8.69 -14.70
N ASP A 356 15.25 -8.44 -16.00
CA ASP A 356 16.15 -9.04 -17.00
C ASP A 356 17.57 -8.45 -16.95
N LEU A 357 17.73 -7.28 -16.30
CA LEU A 357 19.03 -6.70 -16.01
C LEU A 357 19.57 -7.34 -14.71
N ALA A 358 20.60 -8.15 -14.81
CA ALA A 358 21.17 -8.82 -13.66
C ALA A 358 21.57 -7.84 -12.55
N GLY A 359 21.20 -8.14 -11.30
CA GLY A 359 21.40 -7.29 -10.13
C GLY A 359 20.39 -6.13 -9.99
N PHE A 360 19.39 -6.00 -10.90
CA PHE A 360 18.33 -4.98 -10.77
C PHE A 360 17.00 -5.62 -10.36
N TYR A 361 16.45 -5.17 -9.23
CA TYR A 361 15.27 -5.73 -8.58
C TYR A 361 14.14 -4.70 -8.48
N LEU A 362 12.90 -5.19 -8.39
CA LEU A 362 11.67 -4.42 -8.46
C LEU A 362 10.83 -4.63 -7.20
N ALA A 363 10.51 -3.54 -6.51
CA ALA A 363 9.51 -3.49 -5.44
C ALA A 363 8.56 -2.31 -5.71
N ILE A 364 7.71 -2.47 -6.73
CA ILE A 364 6.94 -1.43 -7.40
C ILE A 364 5.48 -1.85 -7.59
N GLY A 365 4.64 -0.96 -8.12
CA GLY A 365 3.24 -1.27 -8.40
C GLY A 365 2.42 -1.47 -7.14
N THR A 366 2.69 -0.70 -6.09
CA THR A 366 2.07 -0.86 -4.75
C THR A 366 0.58 -0.53 -4.72
N SER A 367 0.04 0.07 -5.77
CA SER A 367 -1.38 0.27 -6.08
C SER A 367 -2.21 0.84 -4.90
N GLY A 368 -1.58 1.72 -4.07
CA GLY A 368 -2.21 2.34 -2.91
C GLY A 368 -2.55 1.40 -1.75
N ASN A 369 -2.17 0.12 -1.81
CA ASN A 369 -2.60 -0.87 -0.84
C ASN A 369 -1.49 -1.68 -0.14
N GLN A 370 -0.20 -1.32 -0.33
CA GLN A 370 0.93 -2.11 0.17
C GLN A 370 1.64 -1.52 1.41
N PHE A 371 1.27 -0.35 1.92
CA PHE A 371 1.86 0.22 3.15
C PHE A 371 1.91 -0.82 4.29
N LYS A 372 0.78 -1.44 4.57
CA LYS A 372 0.63 -2.44 5.64
C LYS A 372 1.50 -3.68 5.46
N ASN A 373 1.87 -3.99 4.22
CA ASN A 373 2.62 -5.19 3.86
C ASN A 373 4.14 -4.99 3.95
N ALA A 374 4.61 -3.77 4.24
CA ALA A 374 6.03 -3.42 4.27
C ALA A 374 6.93 -4.38 5.07
N PRO A 375 6.57 -4.87 6.26
CA PRO A 375 7.40 -5.82 7.00
C PRO A 375 7.69 -7.08 6.19
N MET A 376 6.67 -7.69 5.63
CA MET A 376 6.83 -8.89 4.83
C MET A 376 7.42 -8.62 3.46
N VAL A 377 7.10 -7.49 2.82
CA VAL A 377 7.72 -7.10 1.54
C VAL A 377 9.22 -6.92 1.69
N GLY A 378 9.69 -6.29 2.77
CA GLY A 378 11.11 -6.22 3.08
C GLY A 378 11.75 -7.60 3.12
N ARG A 379 11.12 -8.55 3.83
CA ARG A 379 11.58 -9.93 3.93
C ARG A 379 11.53 -10.67 2.58
N LEU A 380 10.42 -10.57 1.83
CA LEU A 380 10.30 -11.20 0.51
C LEU A 380 11.42 -10.74 -0.42
N MET A 381 11.67 -9.45 -0.50
CA MET A 381 12.73 -8.89 -1.33
C MET A 381 14.13 -9.30 -0.87
N ALA A 382 14.37 -9.35 0.44
CA ALA A 382 15.65 -9.78 0.96
C ALA A 382 15.94 -11.28 0.70
N GLU A 383 14.92 -12.14 0.76
CA GLU A 383 15.03 -13.56 0.39
C GLU A 383 15.24 -13.72 -1.12
N LEU A 384 14.48 -13.02 -1.95
CA LEU A 384 14.62 -13.02 -3.40
C LEU A 384 16.02 -12.60 -3.84
N ILE A 385 16.50 -11.44 -3.34
CA ILE A 385 17.83 -10.93 -3.68
C ILE A 385 18.91 -11.92 -3.25
N ALA A 386 18.84 -12.42 -2.03
CA ALA A 386 19.84 -13.36 -1.53
C ALA A 386 19.88 -14.67 -2.36
N ALA A 387 18.73 -15.19 -2.76
CA ALA A 387 18.63 -16.38 -3.60
C ALA A 387 19.21 -16.15 -5.01
N CYS A 388 18.79 -15.06 -5.68
CA CYS A 388 19.25 -14.73 -7.02
C CYS A 388 20.75 -14.43 -7.07
N GLU A 389 21.28 -13.67 -6.10
CA GLU A 389 22.72 -13.39 -6.02
C GLU A 389 23.55 -14.65 -5.69
N ALA A 390 22.93 -15.67 -5.11
CA ALA A 390 23.53 -16.99 -4.94
C ALA A 390 23.41 -17.89 -6.20
N GLY A 391 22.79 -17.39 -7.27
CA GLY A 391 22.68 -18.10 -8.56
C GLY A 391 21.37 -18.87 -8.76
N HIS A 392 20.35 -18.66 -7.90
CA HIS A 392 19.04 -19.28 -8.08
C HIS A 392 18.31 -18.67 -9.29
N ASP A 393 17.75 -19.52 -10.15
CA ASP A 393 16.94 -19.13 -11.31
C ASP A 393 15.47 -18.91 -10.91
N HIS A 394 15.17 -17.71 -10.42
CA HIS A 394 13.82 -17.34 -9.99
C HIS A 394 12.76 -17.40 -11.10
N ASP A 395 13.14 -17.13 -12.35
CA ASP A 395 12.19 -17.18 -13.48
C ASP A 395 11.81 -18.62 -13.84
N GLY A 396 12.70 -19.59 -13.59
CA GLY A 396 12.44 -21.02 -13.80
C GLY A 396 11.86 -21.73 -12.58
N ASP A 397 12.22 -21.28 -11.38
CA ASP A 397 11.80 -21.85 -10.09
C ASP A 397 11.60 -20.71 -9.08
N ALA A 398 10.35 -20.29 -8.89
CA ALA A 398 10.04 -19.12 -8.08
C ALA A 398 10.43 -19.31 -6.62
N VAL A 399 11.11 -18.31 -6.05
CA VAL A 399 11.50 -18.30 -4.63
C VAL A 399 10.26 -18.37 -3.75
N GLN A 400 10.30 -19.31 -2.80
CA GLN A 400 9.26 -19.52 -1.79
C GLN A 400 9.71 -18.92 -0.46
N VAL A 401 8.87 -18.13 0.18
CA VAL A 401 9.19 -17.50 1.47
C VAL A 401 8.21 -17.92 2.54
N ARG A 402 8.71 -18.60 3.56
CA ARG A 402 7.91 -19.04 4.69
C ARG A 402 7.56 -17.89 5.62
N CYS A 403 6.29 -17.77 5.94
CA CYS A 403 5.72 -16.83 6.90
C CYS A 403 5.95 -17.31 8.33
N PRO A 404 6.59 -16.52 9.21
CA PRO A 404 6.93 -16.98 10.56
C PRO A 404 5.73 -17.18 11.50
N TYR A 405 4.65 -16.41 11.33
CA TYR A 405 3.48 -16.48 12.23
C TYR A 405 2.43 -17.47 11.75
N THR A 406 2.09 -17.44 10.45
CA THR A 406 1.07 -18.32 9.89
C THR A 406 1.63 -19.70 9.52
N GLY A 407 2.94 -19.80 9.25
CA GLY A 407 3.57 -21.00 8.73
C GLY A 407 3.32 -21.28 7.26
N GLU A 408 2.55 -20.41 6.57
CA GLU A 408 2.29 -20.48 5.14
C GLU A 408 3.54 -20.17 4.32
N SER A 409 3.53 -20.54 3.05
CA SER A 409 4.61 -20.22 2.11
C SER A 409 4.05 -19.30 1.02
N LEU A 410 4.66 -18.13 0.86
CA LEU A 410 4.33 -17.18 -0.20
C LEU A 410 5.21 -17.48 -1.43
N ASP A 411 4.56 -17.62 -2.57
CA ASP A 411 5.19 -17.83 -3.88
C ASP A 411 5.48 -16.48 -4.55
N LEU A 412 6.76 -16.13 -4.70
CA LEU A 412 7.13 -14.88 -5.37
C LEU A 412 6.83 -14.88 -6.88
N GLY A 413 6.58 -16.02 -7.49
CA GLY A 413 6.08 -16.12 -8.87
C GLY A 413 4.72 -15.44 -9.06
N PHE A 414 3.88 -15.39 -8.00
CA PHE A 414 2.64 -14.64 -8.01
C PHE A 414 2.85 -13.13 -8.25
N TYR A 415 3.97 -12.58 -7.78
CA TYR A 415 4.33 -11.16 -7.89
C TYR A 415 5.27 -10.86 -9.08
N SER A 416 5.47 -11.83 -9.98
CA SER A 416 6.39 -11.72 -11.11
C SER A 416 6.00 -10.62 -12.10
N ARG A 417 7.00 -9.90 -12.61
CA ARG A 417 6.86 -8.95 -13.74
C ARG A 417 6.36 -9.59 -15.03
N ASN A 418 6.56 -10.90 -15.16
CA ASN A 418 6.23 -11.69 -16.36
C ASN A 418 4.89 -12.45 -16.22
N ARG A 419 4.15 -12.26 -15.11
CA ARG A 419 2.84 -12.86 -14.97
C ARG A 419 1.86 -12.36 -16.02
N GLU A 420 0.85 -13.13 -16.33
CA GLU A 420 -0.33 -12.62 -17.05
C GLU A 420 -1.14 -11.72 -16.10
N VAL A 421 -1.76 -10.66 -16.65
CA VAL A 421 -2.65 -9.76 -15.89
C VAL A 421 -3.70 -10.60 -15.16
N ASN A 422 -3.72 -10.53 -13.83
CA ASN A 422 -4.59 -11.35 -13.00
C ASN A 422 -6.02 -10.79 -12.98
N ARG A 423 -6.89 -11.39 -13.78
CA ARG A 423 -8.31 -10.97 -13.89
C ARG A 423 -9.15 -11.25 -12.64
N ALA A 424 -8.62 -11.97 -11.66
CA ALA A 424 -9.27 -12.20 -10.38
C ALA A 424 -9.00 -11.10 -9.34
N SER A 425 -8.12 -10.13 -9.67
CA SER A 425 -7.91 -8.91 -8.88
C SER A 425 -9.16 -8.04 -8.84
N SER A 426 -9.26 -7.22 -7.82
CA SER A 426 -10.34 -6.23 -7.69
C SER A 426 -10.23 -5.06 -8.66
N PHE A 427 -9.06 -4.84 -9.27
CA PHE A 427 -8.70 -3.65 -10.07
C PHE A 427 -8.98 -2.33 -9.34
N SER A 428 -8.76 -2.30 -8.03
CA SER A 428 -8.97 -1.16 -7.15
C SER A 428 -8.01 -1.21 -5.95
N VAL A 429 -8.06 -0.19 -5.10
CA VAL A 429 -7.31 -0.15 -3.82
C VAL A 429 -7.59 -1.34 -2.90
N LEU A 430 -8.61 -2.13 -3.19
CA LEU A 430 -8.91 -3.34 -2.42
C LEU A 430 -7.95 -4.51 -2.70
N GLY A 431 -7.17 -4.46 -3.77
CA GLY A 431 -6.09 -5.39 -4.11
C GLY A 431 -6.52 -6.74 -4.64
#